data_953ee51a2ca1dcbbe8b498a93c70a58f
#
_entry.id   953ee51a2ca1dcbbe8b498a93c70a58f
#
_cell.length_a   1.000
_cell.length_b   1.000
_cell.length_c   1.000
_cell.angle_alpha   90.00
_cell.angle_beta   90.00
_cell.angle_gamma   90.00
#
_symmetry.space_group_name_H-M   'P 1'
#
loop_
_entity.id
_entity.type
_entity.pdbx_description
1 polymer ?
#
loop_
_entity_poly.entity_id
_entity_poly.type
_entity_poly.pdbx_seq_one_letter_code
_entity_poly.pdbx_strand_id
1 'polypeptide(L)'
;MNLKSKKTDHKSKDLFKSAKRSIPGGVNSPVRAFKAVGGTPVFFEKAKGAYLFDVDGNKYIDYIMSWGPMLLGHGHKTVIKTIKKQVDKALTFGAPTELEVQLAEKICSIVPEMEMIRMVNSGTEATMSAIRLARAYTGRDKIVKFEGCYHGHSDSLLVKAGSGALTMGEPSSPGVPECLAAHTITLPYNDISKVSNLFDQLGSQIAAIIVEPVVGNMNCIPPVPGFLEKLRECCTKHDALLIADEVMTGFRVSSKGAMAHYKVSPDLICLGKVIGGGLPVGAFGGKKSIMELISPSGSVYQAGTLSGNPIAMACGLATIDLITKDDFLNPVIENTKSLCEGLSQAAKNYNISFTTNQAGTMWGYFFSTEAKVTSYDQVMACDTDKFKRFYHSMLDQGVYFAPASFEAGFMSSAHTKEDIDYTIEAANKAFSALQN
;
A
#
# COMPACT_ATOMS: atom_id res chain seq x y z
N MET A 1 13.16 24.76 -16.65
CA MET A 1 13.59 24.83 -15.23
C MET A 1 15.03 24.35 -15.14
N ASN A 2 16.01 25.19 -14.70
CA ASN A 2 17.43 24.83 -14.74
C ASN A 2 17.78 23.94 -13.53
N LEU A 3 17.84 22.62 -13.71
CA LEU A 3 18.25 21.63 -12.68
C LEU A 3 19.71 21.16 -12.87
N LYS A 4 20.55 21.97 -13.51
CA LYS A 4 21.94 21.63 -13.85
C LYS A 4 22.94 22.11 -12.81
N SER A 5 22.81 21.74 -11.54
CA SER A 5 23.96 21.69 -10.62
C SER A 5 24.12 20.24 -10.14
N LYS A 6 25.37 19.76 -10.03
CA LYS A 6 25.65 18.45 -9.43
C LYS A 6 24.98 18.44 -8.07
N LYS A 7 24.02 17.52 -7.83
CA LYS A 7 23.33 17.43 -6.54
C LYS A 7 24.33 17.21 -5.43
N THR A 8 24.15 17.96 -4.34
CA THR A 8 24.90 17.76 -3.10
C THR A 8 24.14 16.78 -2.23
N ASP A 9 24.83 15.92 -1.50
CA ASP A 9 24.26 14.92 -0.59
C ASP A 9 25.02 14.86 0.76
N HIS A 10 25.79 15.89 1.08
CA HIS A 10 26.66 15.91 2.24
C HIS A 10 25.89 15.81 3.56
N LYS A 11 24.84 16.61 3.72
CA LYS A 11 24.02 16.60 4.94
C LYS A 11 23.25 15.28 5.09
N SER A 12 22.71 14.74 4.00
CA SER A 12 22.05 13.44 4.01
C SER A 12 22.99 12.31 4.46
N LYS A 13 24.24 12.31 4.00
CA LYS A 13 25.29 11.36 4.44
C LYS A 13 25.58 11.46 5.93
N ASP A 14 25.76 12.68 6.44
CA ASP A 14 26.06 12.93 7.85
C ASP A 14 24.89 12.52 8.75
N LEU A 15 23.65 12.87 8.34
CA LEU A 15 22.41 12.46 9.04
C LEU A 15 22.25 10.96 9.06
N PHE A 16 22.51 10.27 7.96
CA PHE A 16 22.40 8.80 7.90
C PHE A 16 23.45 8.12 8.78
N LYS A 17 24.68 8.64 8.80
CA LYS A 17 25.74 8.18 9.72
C LYS A 17 25.32 8.37 11.18
N SER A 18 24.72 9.52 11.51
CA SER A 18 24.19 9.79 12.85
C SER A 18 23.01 8.89 13.22
N ALA A 19 22.05 8.74 12.31
CA ALA A 19 20.85 7.93 12.52
C ALA A 19 21.17 6.46 12.87
N LYS A 20 22.19 5.88 12.21
CA LYS A 20 22.63 4.50 12.49
C LYS A 20 23.13 4.27 13.91
N ARG A 21 23.46 5.33 14.67
CA ARG A 21 23.88 5.19 16.07
C ARG A 21 22.70 4.97 17.03
N SER A 22 21.51 5.43 16.66
CA SER A 22 20.34 5.45 17.54
C SER A 22 19.12 4.70 16.97
N ILE A 23 19.11 4.43 15.67
CA ILE A 23 18.00 3.79 14.97
C ILE A 23 18.54 2.57 14.22
N PRO A 24 17.99 1.37 14.39
CA PRO A 24 18.42 0.18 13.66
C PRO A 24 18.42 0.40 12.15
N GLY A 25 19.62 0.26 11.51
CA GLY A 25 19.78 0.54 10.10
C GLY A 25 19.63 2.02 9.69
N GLY A 26 19.47 2.94 10.66
CA GLY A 26 19.30 4.38 10.45
C GLY A 26 17.90 4.80 9.99
N VAL A 27 16.92 3.91 10.03
CA VAL A 27 15.56 4.15 9.53
C VAL A 27 14.49 3.47 10.37
N ASN A 28 13.26 4.03 10.40
CA ASN A 28 12.11 3.44 11.09
C ASN A 28 11.25 2.53 10.18
N SER A 29 11.68 2.29 8.93
CA SER A 29 11.09 1.30 8.02
C SER A 29 12.16 0.83 7.03
N PRO A 30 12.34 -0.51 6.84
CA PRO A 30 13.52 -1.07 6.15
C PRO A 30 13.78 -0.55 4.75
N VAL A 31 12.75 -0.35 3.94
CA VAL A 31 12.86 0.10 2.54
C VAL A 31 13.53 1.48 2.42
N ARG A 32 13.38 2.33 3.44
CA ARG A 32 13.96 3.69 3.47
C ARG A 32 15.48 3.72 3.55
N ALA A 33 16.12 2.59 3.88
CA ALA A 33 17.58 2.49 4.01
C ALA A 33 18.33 2.36 2.67
N PHE A 34 17.65 2.35 1.52
CA PHE A 34 18.22 2.17 0.18
C PHE A 34 18.99 0.85 -0.01
N LYS A 35 18.76 -0.15 0.84
CA LYS A 35 19.49 -1.43 0.79
C LYS A 35 19.36 -2.10 -0.58
N ALA A 36 18.18 -2.02 -1.22
CA ALA A 36 17.91 -2.66 -2.50
C ALA A 36 18.59 -1.95 -3.69
N VAL A 37 18.78 -0.63 -3.62
CA VAL A 37 19.38 0.16 -4.71
C VAL A 37 20.82 0.59 -4.43
N GLY A 38 21.24 0.54 -3.17
CA GLY A 38 22.54 1.05 -2.73
C GLY A 38 22.57 2.58 -2.60
N GLY A 39 23.73 3.11 -2.21
CA GLY A 39 23.91 4.54 -1.99
C GLY A 39 23.43 5.02 -0.61
N THR A 40 23.22 6.32 -0.49
CA THR A 40 22.79 6.99 0.74
C THR A 40 21.33 7.42 0.63
N PRO A 41 20.46 7.08 1.60
CA PRO A 41 19.10 7.59 1.63
C PRO A 41 19.03 9.12 1.63
N VAL A 42 18.10 9.68 0.90
CA VAL A 42 17.83 11.11 0.88
C VAL A 42 17.05 11.49 2.13
N PHE A 43 17.51 12.52 2.86
CA PHE A 43 16.80 13.08 4.01
C PHE A 43 16.02 14.32 3.59
N PHE A 44 14.70 14.26 3.74
CA PHE A 44 13.81 15.34 3.34
C PHE A 44 13.50 16.28 4.50
N GLU A 45 13.41 17.57 4.21
CA GLU A 45 13.08 18.64 5.15
C GLU A 45 11.67 19.19 4.92
N LYS A 46 11.24 19.23 3.65
CA LYS A 46 10.00 19.88 3.24
C LYS A 46 9.32 19.14 2.09
N ALA A 47 7.99 19.25 2.06
CA ALA A 47 7.19 18.74 0.94
C ALA A 47 6.07 19.72 0.58
N LYS A 48 5.73 19.81 -0.72
CA LYS A 48 4.62 20.64 -1.21
C LYS A 48 4.11 20.14 -2.58
N GLY A 49 2.80 19.89 -2.68
CA GLY A 49 2.20 19.39 -3.92
C GLY A 49 2.80 18.05 -4.31
N ALA A 50 3.33 17.94 -5.52
CA ALA A 50 4.02 16.75 -6.02
C ALA A 50 5.53 16.71 -5.69
N TYR A 51 6.03 17.59 -4.82
CA TYR A 51 7.47 17.77 -4.65
C TYR A 51 7.94 17.51 -3.23
N LEU A 52 9.12 16.87 -3.15
CA LEU A 52 9.95 16.78 -1.95
C LEU A 52 11.17 17.69 -2.08
N PHE A 53 11.65 18.20 -0.95
CA PHE A 53 12.87 19.01 -0.84
C PHE A 53 13.75 18.38 0.24
N ASP A 54 15.00 18.08 -0.11
CA ASP A 54 15.93 17.48 0.83
C ASP A 54 16.69 18.53 1.66
N VAL A 55 17.38 18.04 2.67
CA VAL A 55 18.21 18.87 3.59
C VAL A 55 19.43 19.51 2.89
N ASP A 56 19.77 19.03 1.71
CA ASP A 56 20.87 19.55 0.88
C ASP A 56 20.38 20.61 -0.13
N GLY A 57 19.06 20.90 -0.15
CA GLY A 57 18.44 21.91 -1.01
C GLY A 57 18.00 21.42 -2.40
N ASN A 58 18.09 20.12 -2.66
CA ASN A 58 17.61 19.56 -3.93
C ASN A 58 16.09 19.38 -3.91
N LYS A 59 15.48 19.46 -5.11
CA LYS A 59 14.04 19.27 -5.34
C LYS A 59 13.80 18.01 -6.17
N TYR A 60 12.75 17.27 -5.82
CA TYR A 60 12.36 16.02 -6.49
C TYR A 60 10.87 16.01 -6.79
N ILE A 61 10.47 15.48 -7.94
CA ILE A 61 9.09 15.06 -8.22
C ILE A 61 8.90 13.72 -7.49
N ASP A 62 7.90 13.65 -6.61
CA ASP A 62 7.67 12.51 -5.71
C ASP A 62 6.60 11.58 -6.25
N TYR A 63 6.99 10.38 -6.64
CA TYR A 63 6.06 9.30 -7.01
C TYR A 63 5.89 8.23 -5.92
N ILE A 64 6.47 8.46 -4.72
CA ILE A 64 6.22 7.61 -3.55
C ILE A 64 4.97 8.10 -2.79
N MET A 65 4.75 9.42 -2.74
CA MET A 65 3.60 10.01 -2.08
C MET A 65 3.37 9.45 -0.66
N SER A 66 4.48 9.37 0.11
CA SER A 66 4.53 8.80 1.47
C SER A 66 4.04 7.34 1.55
N TRP A 67 4.25 6.55 0.49
CA TRP A 67 3.79 5.15 0.35
C TRP A 67 2.26 5.03 0.22
N GLY A 68 1.66 6.04 -0.40
CA GLY A 68 0.26 6.00 -0.80
C GLY A 68 -0.70 7.00 -0.15
N PRO A 69 -0.53 7.53 1.07
CA PRO A 69 -1.52 8.40 1.70
C PRO A 69 -1.74 9.74 0.99
N MET A 70 -0.74 10.28 0.28
CA MET A 70 -0.79 11.65 -0.23
C MET A 70 -1.48 11.78 -1.60
N LEU A 71 -2.72 11.29 -1.72
CA LEU A 71 -3.50 11.35 -2.96
C LEU A 71 -3.82 12.81 -3.39
N LEU A 72 -3.97 13.74 -2.43
CA LEU A 72 -4.11 15.18 -2.66
C LEU A 72 -2.79 15.91 -2.91
N GLY A 73 -1.66 15.20 -2.86
CA GLY A 73 -0.34 15.81 -2.77
C GLY A 73 0.00 16.33 -1.38
N HIS A 74 1.26 16.75 -1.20
CA HIS A 74 1.78 17.23 0.07
C HIS A 74 1.23 18.62 0.44
N GLY A 75 0.88 18.79 1.73
CA GLY A 75 0.54 20.10 2.29
C GLY A 75 -0.72 20.72 1.70
N HIS A 76 -1.74 19.92 1.37
CA HIS A 76 -3.01 20.44 0.84
C HIS A 76 -3.64 21.45 1.80
N LYS A 77 -3.95 22.67 1.29
CA LYS A 77 -4.33 23.83 2.12
C LYS A 77 -5.51 23.56 3.05
N THR A 78 -6.57 22.89 2.56
CA THR A 78 -7.76 22.58 3.36
C THR A 78 -7.43 21.61 4.49
N VAL A 79 -6.69 20.53 4.20
CA VAL A 79 -6.28 19.53 5.21
C VAL A 79 -5.43 20.18 6.29
N ILE A 80 -4.40 20.96 5.91
CA ILE A 80 -3.55 21.67 6.88
C ILE A 80 -4.35 22.65 7.74
N LYS A 81 -5.30 23.41 7.15
CA LYS A 81 -6.15 24.34 7.88
C LYS A 81 -7.03 23.60 8.91
N THR A 82 -7.58 22.44 8.53
CA THR A 82 -8.41 21.62 9.42
C THR A 82 -7.60 21.07 10.59
N ILE A 83 -6.39 20.54 10.32
CA ILE A 83 -5.49 20.07 11.38
C ILE A 83 -5.15 21.19 12.35
N LYS A 84 -4.76 22.38 11.87
CA LYS A 84 -4.43 23.54 12.74
C LYS A 84 -5.57 23.91 13.67
N LYS A 85 -6.82 23.97 13.15
CA LYS A 85 -8.00 24.22 13.98
C LYS A 85 -8.24 23.16 15.05
N GLN A 86 -7.90 21.89 14.76
CA GLN A 86 -8.07 20.81 15.73
C GLN A 86 -6.97 20.82 16.79
N VAL A 87 -5.72 21.15 16.40
CA VAL A 87 -4.60 21.31 17.33
C VAL A 87 -4.90 22.38 18.38
N ASP A 88 -5.55 23.48 17.99
CA ASP A 88 -5.95 24.56 18.92
C ASP A 88 -6.98 24.09 19.98
N LYS A 89 -7.71 22.99 19.72
CA LYS A 89 -8.68 22.43 20.68
C LYS A 89 -8.03 21.42 21.62
N ALA A 90 -7.39 20.38 21.08
CA ALA A 90 -6.61 19.37 21.80
C ALA A 90 -5.95 18.39 20.82
N LEU A 91 -4.87 17.74 21.29
CA LEU A 91 -4.22 16.65 20.55
C LEU A 91 -4.98 15.32 20.70
N THR A 92 -5.47 15.03 21.91
CA THR A 92 -6.22 13.80 22.24
C THR A 92 -7.02 14.01 23.52
N PHE A 93 -8.06 13.22 23.70
CA PHE A 93 -8.88 13.25 24.91
C PHE A 93 -8.85 11.94 25.70
N GLY A 94 -8.50 10.81 25.07
CA GLY A 94 -8.70 9.48 25.65
C GLY A 94 -10.18 9.16 25.88
N ALA A 95 -11.06 9.78 25.11
CA ALA A 95 -12.52 9.67 25.18
C ALA A 95 -13.11 9.83 23.77
N PRO A 96 -14.35 9.35 23.53
CA PRO A 96 -15.01 9.47 22.22
C PRO A 96 -15.17 10.93 21.76
N THR A 97 -15.11 11.13 20.44
CA THR A 97 -15.26 12.44 19.81
C THR A 97 -16.28 12.39 18.67
N GLU A 98 -16.90 13.54 18.36
CA GLU A 98 -17.78 13.67 17.20
C GLU A 98 -17.10 13.35 15.88
N LEU A 99 -15.79 13.66 15.75
CA LEU A 99 -15.00 13.40 14.54
C LEU A 99 -14.85 11.90 14.24
N GLU A 100 -14.82 11.05 15.26
CA GLU A 100 -14.80 9.59 15.08
C GLU A 100 -16.10 9.12 14.43
N VAL A 101 -17.23 9.63 14.93
CA VAL A 101 -18.56 9.31 14.38
C VAL A 101 -18.65 9.77 12.93
N GLN A 102 -18.29 11.03 12.65
CA GLN A 102 -18.35 11.62 11.32
C GLN A 102 -17.49 10.86 10.31
N LEU A 103 -16.25 10.50 10.67
CA LEU A 103 -15.37 9.75 9.74
C LEU A 103 -15.87 8.31 9.54
N ALA A 104 -16.36 7.64 10.59
CA ALA A 104 -16.94 6.31 10.50
C ALA A 104 -18.17 6.29 9.59
N GLU A 105 -19.12 7.16 9.82
CA GLU A 105 -20.34 7.29 8.98
C GLU A 105 -19.98 7.63 7.53
N LYS A 106 -19.04 8.54 7.33
CA LYS A 106 -18.56 8.92 6.00
C LYS A 106 -18.00 7.72 5.25
N ILE A 107 -17.11 6.94 5.85
CA ILE A 107 -16.52 5.77 5.21
C ILE A 107 -17.59 4.70 4.94
N CYS A 108 -18.43 4.39 5.91
CA CYS A 108 -19.53 3.43 5.73
C CYS A 108 -20.52 3.86 4.62
N SER A 109 -20.76 5.15 4.45
CA SER A 109 -21.63 5.64 3.36
C SER A 109 -21.02 5.49 1.96
N ILE A 110 -19.70 5.40 1.84
CA ILE A 110 -18.98 5.30 0.57
C ILE A 110 -18.70 3.84 0.20
N VAL A 111 -18.36 3.01 1.19
CA VAL A 111 -18.00 1.59 1.01
C VAL A 111 -19.16 0.72 1.51
N PRO A 112 -20.06 0.25 0.62
CA PRO A 112 -21.32 -0.39 1.02
C PRO A 112 -21.15 -1.67 1.85
N GLU A 113 -20.05 -2.41 1.64
CA GLU A 113 -19.73 -3.63 2.37
C GLU A 113 -19.26 -3.36 3.81
N MET A 114 -19.02 -2.09 4.17
CA MET A 114 -18.58 -1.69 5.50
C MET A 114 -19.74 -1.13 6.32
N GLU A 115 -20.58 -2.05 6.86
CA GLU A 115 -21.75 -1.68 7.69
C GLU A 115 -21.34 -1.13 9.06
N MET A 116 -20.20 -1.60 9.59
CA MET A 116 -19.59 -1.10 10.83
C MET A 116 -18.08 -1.03 10.67
N ILE A 117 -17.44 -0.07 11.35
CA ILE A 117 -16.00 0.17 11.29
C ILE A 117 -15.40 0.40 12.70
N ARG A 118 -14.18 -0.05 12.91
CA ARG A 118 -13.35 0.25 14.09
C ARG A 118 -12.05 0.92 13.64
N MET A 119 -11.78 2.13 14.17
CA MET A 119 -10.52 2.84 13.95
C MET A 119 -9.39 2.23 14.77
N VAL A 120 -8.20 2.19 14.17
CA VAL A 120 -6.92 1.79 14.78
C VAL A 120 -5.83 2.75 14.28
N ASN A 121 -4.54 2.52 14.62
CA ASN A 121 -3.48 3.48 14.29
C ASN A 121 -2.63 3.08 13.07
N SER A 122 -2.77 1.86 12.58
CA SER A 122 -1.98 1.35 11.44
C SER A 122 -2.70 0.25 10.67
N GLY A 123 -2.24 -0.01 9.44
CA GLY A 123 -2.69 -1.17 8.66
C GLY A 123 -2.39 -2.50 9.35
N THR A 124 -1.26 -2.61 10.06
CA THR A 124 -0.92 -3.81 10.85
C THR A 124 -1.96 -4.10 11.94
N GLU A 125 -2.38 -3.07 12.69
CA GLU A 125 -3.43 -3.23 13.69
C GLU A 125 -4.77 -3.62 13.05
N ALA A 126 -5.10 -3.06 11.90
CA ALA A 126 -6.32 -3.38 11.16
C ALA A 126 -6.35 -4.85 10.73
N THR A 127 -5.32 -5.32 10.03
CA THR A 127 -5.24 -6.70 9.54
C THR A 127 -5.13 -7.73 10.67
N MET A 128 -4.32 -7.45 11.70
CA MET A 128 -4.22 -8.27 12.91
C MET A 128 -5.59 -8.45 13.60
N SER A 129 -6.35 -7.36 13.70
CA SER A 129 -7.69 -7.37 14.32
C SER A 129 -8.71 -8.08 13.46
N ALA A 130 -8.69 -7.88 12.14
CA ALA A 130 -9.56 -8.57 11.20
C ALA A 130 -9.35 -10.10 11.22
N ILE A 131 -8.09 -10.56 11.26
CA ILE A 131 -7.79 -12.00 11.37
C ILE A 131 -8.28 -12.58 12.70
N ARG A 132 -8.04 -11.89 13.82
CA ARG A 132 -8.55 -12.34 15.12
C ARG A 132 -10.07 -12.45 15.11
N LEU A 133 -10.74 -11.47 14.53
CA LEU A 133 -12.18 -11.45 14.39
C LEU A 133 -12.69 -12.58 13.49
N ALA A 134 -12.03 -12.84 12.37
CA ALA A 134 -12.39 -13.93 11.45
C ALA A 134 -12.27 -15.31 12.12
N ARG A 135 -11.18 -15.53 12.86
CA ARG A 135 -11.00 -16.76 13.65
C ARG A 135 -12.09 -16.94 14.71
N ALA A 136 -12.43 -15.87 15.43
CA ALA A 136 -13.48 -15.92 16.46
C ALA A 136 -14.88 -16.16 15.85
N TYR A 137 -15.19 -15.54 14.70
CA TYR A 137 -16.47 -15.70 14.03
C TYR A 137 -16.66 -17.12 13.47
N THR A 138 -15.63 -17.69 12.87
CA THR A 138 -15.71 -19.02 12.23
C THR A 138 -15.41 -20.18 13.16
N GLY A 139 -14.78 -19.93 14.31
CA GLY A 139 -14.26 -20.97 15.20
C GLY A 139 -13.10 -21.79 14.60
N ARG A 140 -12.39 -21.22 13.60
CA ARG A 140 -11.32 -21.90 12.86
C ARG A 140 -10.01 -21.12 12.96
N ASP A 141 -8.87 -21.81 12.77
CA ASP A 141 -7.53 -21.22 13.01
C ASP A 141 -6.80 -20.82 11.72
N LYS A 142 -7.03 -21.54 10.61
CA LYS A 142 -6.21 -21.38 9.40
C LYS A 142 -6.57 -20.11 8.61
N ILE A 143 -5.53 -19.40 8.17
CA ILE A 143 -5.64 -18.23 7.30
C ILE A 143 -4.91 -18.52 5.98
N VAL A 144 -5.47 -18.08 4.88
CA VAL A 144 -4.81 -18.09 3.57
C VAL A 144 -4.37 -16.68 3.22
N LYS A 145 -3.12 -16.53 2.77
CA LYS A 145 -2.56 -15.30 2.19
C LYS A 145 -1.85 -15.62 0.88
N PHE A 146 -1.31 -14.60 0.20
CA PHE A 146 -0.64 -14.78 -1.09
C PHE A 146 0.83 -14.33 -1.05
N GLU A 147 1.67 -14.98 -1.86
CA GLU A 147 3.07 -14.61 -2.07
C GLU A 147 3.17 -13.17 -2.56
N GLY A 148 4.20 -12.46 -2.12
CA GLY A 148 4.40 -11.06 -2.48
C GLY A 148 3.45 -10.07 -1.80
N CYS A 149 2.34 -10.53 -1.18
CA CYS A 149 1.45 -9.67 -0.39
C CYS A 149 2.01 -9.39 1.01
N TYR A 150 1.84 -8.14 1.45
CA TYR A 150 2.21 -7.69 2.79
C TYR A 150 0.98 -7.15 3.52
N HIS A 151 0.70 -7.70 4.68
CA HIS A 151 -0.47 -7.35 5.49
C HIS A 151 -0.08 -6.85 6.89
N GLY A 152 1.03 -6.13 6.99
CA GLY A 152 1.59 -5.73 8.30
C GLY A 152 2.50 -6.79 8.90
N HIS A 153 2.97 -6.53 10.13
CA HIS A 153 4.02 -7.30 10.77
C HIS A 153 3.56 -8.06 12.03
N SER A 154 2.28 -8.44 12.09
CA SER A 154 1.84 -9.40 13.11
C SER A 154 2.39 -10.79 12.79
N ASP A 155 2.71 -11.57 13.83
CA ASP A 155 3.36 -12.88 13.69
C ASP A 155 2.62 -13.83 12.74
N SER A 156 1.28 -13.85 12.79
CA SER A 156 0.45 -14.65 11.88
C SER A 156 0.61 -14.28 10.40
N LEU A 157 1.19 -13.13 10.06
CA LEU A 157 1.31 -12.62 8.69
C LEU A 157 2.76 -12.55 8.19
N LEU A 158 3.74 -12.67 9.10
CA LEU A 158 5.16 -12.80 8.77
C LEU A 158 5.49 -14.25 8.40
N VAL A 159 4.84 -14.74 7.36
CA VAL A 159 4.90 -16.12 6.89
C VAL A 159 5.15 -16.16 5.39
N LYS A 160 6.01 -17.04 4.92
CA LYS A 160 6.30 -17.36 3.53
C LYS A 160 5.78 -18.74 3.16
N ALA A 161 5.71 -19.04 1.86
CA ALA A 161 5.39 -20.37 1.39
C ALA A 161 6.41 -21.41 1.90
N GLY A 162 5.93 -22.56 2.37
CA GLY A 162 6.76 -23.73 2.68
C GLY A 162 7.18 -24.47 1.40
N SER A 163 8.04 -25.48 1.53
CA SER A 163 8.65 -26.21 0.40
C SER A 163 7.73 -27.13 -0.42
N GLY A 164 6.42 -27.17 -0.13
CA GLY A 164 5.45 -28.01 -0.86
C GLY A 164 4.11 -27.30 -1.07
N ALA A 165 3.35 -27.74 -2.07
CA ALA A 165 2.12 -27.08 -2.54
C ALA A 165 0.99 -26.96 -1.50
N LEU A 166 1.09 -27.65 -0.38
CA LEU A 166 0.12 -27.68 0.73
C LEU A 166 0.82 -27.59 2.09
N THR A 167 2.08 -27.16 2.13
CA THR A 167 2.87 -27.08 3.36
C THR A 167 2.42 -25.91 4.21
N MET A 168 2.38 -26.15 5.52
CA MET A 168 2.22 -25.10 6.53
C MET A 168 3.25 -24.00 6.30
N GLY A 169 2.86 -22.75 6.54
CA GLY A 169 3.73 -21.60 6.34
C GLY A 169 4.99 -21.66 7.23
N GLU A 170 6.10 -21.20 6.68
CA GLU A 170 7.35 -21.02 7.43
C GLU A 170 7.49 -19.57 7.89
N PRO A 171 8.05 -19.32 9.09
CA PRO A 171 8.36 -17.95 9.51
C PRO A 171 9.22 -17.22 8.47
N SER A 172 8.82 -15.99 8.08
CA SER A 172 9.62 -15.13 7.22
C SER A 172 10.54 -14.18 8.02
N SER A 173 10.42 -14.20 9.35
CA SER A 173 11.25 -13.42 10.27
C SER A 173 11.68 -14.25 11.47
N PRO A 174 12.95 -14.14 11.90
CA PRO A 174 13.36 -14.65 13.21
C PRO A 174 12.47 -14.06 14.31
N GLY A 175 12.15 -14.87 15.32
CA GLY A 175 11.29 -14.49 16.45
C GLY A 175 9.80 -14.81 16.25
N VAL A 176 9.37 -15.18 15.07
CA VAL A 176 8.02 -15.72 14.85
C VAL A 176 8.03 -17.22 15.18
N PRO A 177 7.22 -17.68 16.17
CA PRO A 177 7.13 -19.09 16.51
C PRO A 177 6.54 -19.92 15.36
N GLU A 178 7.12 -21.09 15.10
CA GLU A 178 6.64 -22.01 14.05
C GLU A 178 5.17 -22.41 14.26
N CYS A 179 4.73 -22.59 15.50
CA CYS A 179 3.35 -22.94 15.83
C CYS A 179 2.35 -21.86 15.40
N LEU A 180 2.74 -20.57 15.37
CA LEU A 180 1.89 -19.50 14.84
C LEU A 180 1.92 -19.45 13.31
N ALA A 181 3.10 -19.62 12.71
CA ALA A 181 3.25 -19.66 11.27
C ALA A 181 2.49 -20.85 10.63
N ALA A 182 2.41 -21.98 11.31
CA ALA A 182 1.70 -23.18 10.88
C ALA A 182 0.19 -22.98 10.61
N HIS A 183 -0.41 -21.93 11.18
CA HIS A 183 -1.81 -21.58 10.93
C HIS A 183 -2.02 -20.67 9.71
N THR A 184 -0.95 -20.30 8.98
CA THR A 184 -1.05 -19.43 7.80
C THR A 184 -0.52 -20.15 6.56
N ILE A 185 -1.39 -20.32 5.58
CA ILE A 185 -1.08 -20.95 4.29
C ILE A 185 -0.81 -19.86 3.28
N THR A 186 0.31 -19.93 2.57
CA THR A 186 0.67 -18.98 1.53
C THR A 186 0.54 -19.63 0.16
N LEU A 187 -0.25 -19.02 -0.73
CA LEU A 187 -0.46 -19.46 -2.12
C LEU A 187 0.12 -18.45 -3.12
N PRO A 188 0.45 -18.87 -4.33
CA PRO A 188 0.77 -17.95 -5.41
C PRO A 188 -0.43 -17.01 -5.72
N TYR A 189 -0.15 -15.71 -5.85
CA TYR A 189 -1.16 -14.74 -6.28
C TYR A 189 -1.54 -14.98 -7.74
N ASN A 190 -2.81 -14.82 -8.09
CA ASN A 190 -3.37 -15.07 -9.42
C ASN A 190 -3.42 -16.55 -9.85
N ASP A 191 -3.15 -17.51 -8.97
CA ASP A 191 -3.29 -18.95 -9.25
C ASP A 191 -4.65 -19.49 -8.76
N ILE A 192 -5.65 -19.43 -9.64
CA ILE A 192 -7.02 -19.91 -9.37
C ILE A 192 -7.05 -21.39 -9.03
N SER A 193 -6.20 -22.19 -9.67
CA SER A 193 -6.18 -23.64 -9.49
C SER A 193 -5.68 -24.04 -8.09
N LYS A 194 -4.63 -23.37 -7.61
CA LYS A 194 -4.09 -23.60 -6.25
C LYS A 194 -5.12 -23.23 -5.18
N VAL A 195 -5.89 -22.14 -5.36
CA VAL A 195 -6.97 -21.78 -4.44
C VAL A 195 -8.04 -22.86 -4.40
N SER A 196 -8.54 -23.31 -5.56
CA SER A 196 -9.57 -24.37 -5.64
C SER A 196 -9.11 -25.65 -4.96
N ASN A 197 -7.91 -26.13 -5.30
CA ASN A 197 -7.34 -27.36 -4.76
C ASN A 197 -7.15 -27.30 -3.23
N LEU A 198 -6.74 -26.13 -2.68
CA LEU A 198 -6.61 -25.96 -1.24
C LEU A 198 -7.98 -26.05 -0.55
N PHE A 199 -8.99 -25.39 -1.09
CA PHE A 199 -10.33 -25.37 -0.49
C PHE A 199 -11.03 -26.73 -0.58
N ASP A 200 -10.82 -27.50 -1.65
CA ASP A 200 -11.33 -28.86 -1.75
C ASP A 200 -10.75 -29.80 -0.67
N GLN A 201 -9.52 -29.53 -0.18
CA GLN A 201 -8.86 -30.35 0.82
C GLN A 201 -9.04 -29.84 2.25
N LEU A 202 -8.94 -28.53 2.47
CA LEU A 202 -8.88 -27.92 3.80
C LEU A 202 -9.94 -26.85 4.05
N GLY A 203 -10.89 -26.64 3.14
CA GLY A 203 -11.87 -25.53 3.21
C GLY A 203 -12.62 -25.43 4.53
N SER A 204 -12.99 -26.58 5.15
CA SER A 204 -13.64 -26.62 6.46
C SER A 204 -12.78 -26.17 7.65
N GLN A 205 -11.45 -26.05 7.46
CA GLN A 205 -10.50 -25.60 8.48
C GLN A 205 -10.06 -24.15 8.31
N ILE A 206 -10.41 -23.52 7.16
CA ILE A 206 -9.99 -22.17 6.83
C ILE A 206 -10.97 -21.17 7.45
N ALA A 207 -10.45 -20.27 8.30
CA ALA A 207 -11.19 -19.16 8.87
C ALA A 207 -11.39 -18.04 7.84
N ALA A 208 -10.33 -17.66 7.12
CA ALA A 208 -10.40 -16.59 6.14
C ALA A 208 -9.29 -16.68 5.08
N ILE A 209 -9.57 -16.04 3.93
CA ILE A 209 -8.55 -15.54 3.00
C ILE A 209 -8.32 -14.07 3.31
N ILE A 210 -7.05 -13.63 3.36
CA ILE A 210 -6.69 -12.21 3.31
C ILE A 210 -5.95 -11.93 2.00
N VAL A 211 -6.36 -10.88 1.28
CA VAL A 211 -5.83 -10.55 -0.03
C VAL A 211 -5.69 -9.03 -0.23
N GLU A 212 -4.59 -8.57 -0.81
CA GLU A 212 -4.54 -7.25 -1.46
C GLU A 212 -5.28 -7.37 -2.81
N PRO A 213 -6.38 -6.66 -3.06
CA PRO A 213 -7.11 -6.77 -4.34
C PRO A 213 -6.27 -6.39 -5.56
N VAL A 214 -5.36 -5.44 -5.39
CA VAL A 214 -4.22 -5.17 -6.26
C VAL A 214 -3.00 -5.19 -5.37
N VAL A 215 -2.04 -6.05 -5.66
CA VAL A 215 -0.85 -6.16 -4.82
C VAL A 215 0.04 -4.95 -5.06
N GLY A 216 0.39 -4.23 -3.98
CA GLY A 216 1.28 -3.09 -4.01
C GLY A 216 2.64 -3.35 -3.37
N ASN A 217 2.81 -4.51 -2.74
CA ASN A 217 4.02 -4.91 -2.01
C ASN A 217 4.94 -5.88 -2.80
N MET A 218 4.53 -6.23 -4.02
CA MET A 218 5.41 -6.82 -5.05
C MET A 218 5.34 -5.99 -6.35
N ASN A 219 5.47 -4.66 -6.22
CA ASN A 219 5.19 -3.68 -7.25
C ASN A 219 3.66 -3.51 -7.46
N CYS A 220 3.18 -3.18 -8.65
CA CYS A 220 1.74 -3.05 -8.91
C CYS A 220 1.25 -4.26 -9.73
N ILE A 221 0.62 -5.22 -9.06
CA ILE A 221 0.12 -6.44 -9.71
C ILE A 221 -1.40 -6.50 -9.58
N PRO A 222 -2.15 -6.19 -10.66
CA PRO A 222 -3.60 -6.37 -10.69
C PRO A 222 -4.00 -7.85 -10.67
N PRO A 223 -5.20 -8.19 -10.19
CA PRO A 223 -5.74 -9.53 -10.28
C PRO A 223 -6.03 -9.90 -11.74
N VAL A 224 -5.77 -11.15 -12.11
CA VAL A 224 -6.25 -11.68 -13.39
C VAL A 224 -7.76 -11.86 -13.34
N PRO A 225 -8.47 -11.80 -14.51
CA PRO A 225 -9.91 -12.03 -14.56
C PRO A 225 -10.29 -13.36 -13.91
N GLY A 226 -11.31 -13.32 -13.03
CA GLY A 226 -11.82 -14.50 -12.34
C GLY A 226 -11.11 -14.84 -11.02
N PHE A 227 -9.98 -14.20 -10.69
CA PHE A 227 -9.23 -14.55 -9.49
C PHE A 227 -9.98 -14.14 -8.20
N LEU A 228 -10.36 -12.87 -8.07
CA LEU A 228 -11.08 -12.39 -6.88
C LEU A 228 -12.45 -13.04 -6.74
N GLU A 229 -13.15 -13.25 -7.85
CA GLU A 229 -14.43 -13.96 -7.89
C GLU A 229 -14.28 -15.39 -7.37
N LYS A 230 -13.19 -16.09 -7.74
CA LYS A 230 -12.91 -17.43 -7.24
C LYS A 230 -12.63 -17.43 -5.73
N LEU A 231 -11.91 -16.42 -5.21
CA LEU A 231 -11.72 -16.29 -3.76
C LEU A 231 -13.06 -16.16 -3.04
N ARG A 232 -13.98 -15.34 -3.57
CA ARG A 232 -15.32 -15.18 -3.00
C ARG A 232 -16.14 -16.46 -3.07
N GLU A 233 -16.11 -17.16 -4.22
CA GLU A 233 -16.80 -18.44 -4.41
C GLU A 233 -16.33 -19.48 -3.38
N CYS A 234 -15.03 -19.66 -3.26
CA CYS A 234 -14.43 -20.62 -2.32
C CYS A 234 -14.81 -20.28 -0.87
N CYS A 235 -14.69 -19.00 -0.48
CA CYS A 235 -15.10 -18.57 0.86
C CYS A 235 -16.57 -18.82 1.13
N THR A 236 -17.46 -18.53 0.17
CA THR A 236 -18.90 -18.75 0.30
C THR A 236 -19.25 -20.23 0.42
N LYS A 237 -18.65 -21.09 -0.42
CA LYS A 237 -18.91 -22.54 -0.42
C LYS A 237 -18.50 -23.21 0.91
N HIS A 238 -17.49 -22.68 1.60
CA HIS A 238 -16.90 -23.31 2.78
C HIS A 238 -17.11 -22.51 4.08
N ASP A 239 -17.98 -21.49 4.08
CA ASP A 239 -18.25 -20.62 5.23
C ASP A 239 -16.97 -19.96 5.81
N ALA A 240 -15.98 -19.70 4.97
CA ALA A 240 -14.80 -18.91 5.30
C ALA A 240 -15.05 -17.44 5.00
N LEU A 241 -14.30 -16.53 5.64
CA LEU A 241 -14.41 -15.11 5.39
C LEU A 241 -13.43 -14.64 4.32
N LEU A 242 -13.83 -13.69 3.48
CA LEU A 242 -12.95 -12.96 2.58
C LEU A 242 -12.61 -11.60 3.19
N ILE A 243 -11.33 -11.41 3.54
CA ILE A 243 -10.78 -10.15 4.07
C ILE A 243 -10.06 -9.43 2.94
N ALA A 244 -10.56 -8.27 2.55
CA ALA A 244 -9.87 -7.40 1.61
C ALA A 244 -8.91 -6.46 2.36
N ASP A 245 -7.62 -6.57 2.09
CA ASP A 245 -6.63 -5.59 2.54
C ASP A 245 -6.58 -4.43 1.55
N GLU A 246 -7.40 -3.45 1.79
CA GLU A 246 -7.47 -2.20 1.04
C GLU A 246 -6.64 -1.07 1.69
N VAL A 247 -5.69 -1.41 2.56
CA VAL A 247 -4.81 -0.41 3.19
C VAL A 247 -4.08 0.43 2.15
N MET A 248 -3.72 -0.16 1.00
CA MET A 248 -3.08 0.54 -0.11
C MET A 248 -4.06 0.95 -1.20
N THR A 249 -4.99 0.09 -1.56
CA THR A 249 -5.89 0.23 -2.70
C THR A 249 -7.12 1.09 -2.40
N GLY A 250 -7.53 1.17 -1.14
CA GLY A 250 -8.70 1.92 -0.70
C GLY A 250 -8.63 3.39 -1.10
N PHE A 251 -9.66 3.88 -1.78
CA PHE A 251 -9.78 5.23 -2.34
C PHE A 251 -8.74 5.58 -3.44
N ARG A 252 -7.87 4.64 -3.85
CA ARG A 252 -6.88 4.85 -4.91
C ARG A 252 -7.21 4.17 -6.21
N VAL A 253 -7.73 2.94 -6.16
CA VAL A 253 -8.15 2.21 -7.37
C VAL A 253 -9.50 2.73 -7.86
N SER A 254 -10.42 2.95 -6.94
CA SER A 254 -11.67 3.67 -7.17
C SER A 254 -12.09 4.41 -5.89
N SER A 255 -13.06 5.30 -5.97
CA SER A 255 -13.61 6.03 -4.82
C SER A 255 -14.25 5.11 -3.77
N LYS A 256 -14.64 3.90 -4.15
CA LYS A 256 -15.27 2.87 -3.29
C LYS A 256 -14.31 1.73 -2.94
N GLY A 257 -13.03 1.83 -3.29
CA GLY A 257 -12.03 0.78 -3.12
C GLY A 257 -11.89 -0.16 -4.32
N ALA A 258 -10.87 -1.03 -4.27
CA ALA A 258 -10.57 -1.95 -5.37
C ALA A 258 -11.61 -3.09 -5.47
N MET A 259 -12.08 -3.64 -4.34
CA MET A 259 -13.07 -4.71 -4.38
C MET A 259 -14.36 -4.27 -5.09
N ALA A 260 -14.82 -3.05 -4.83
CA ALA A 260 -15.97 -2.47 -5.54
C ALA A 260 -15.70 -2.28 -7.05
N HIS A 261 -14.47 -1.89 -7.42
CA HIS A 261 -14.04 -1.78 -8.82
C HIS A 261 -14.13 -3.14 -9.54
N TYR A 262 -13.69 -4.22 -8.89
CA TYR A 262 -13.76 -5.58 -9.42
C TYR A 262 -15.11 -6.27 -9.17
N LYS A 263 -16.08 -5.59 -8.53
CA LYS A 263 -17.44 -6.10 -8.26
C LYS A 263 -17.46 -7.39 -7.43
N VAL A 264 -16.56 -7.50 -6.47
CA VAL A 264 -16.49 -8.61 -5.51
C VAL A 264 -16.71 -8.08 -4.11
N SER A 265 -17.67 -8.65 -3.37
CA SER A 265 -18.01 -8.21 -2.01
C SER A 265 -17.26 -9.03 -0.96
N PRO A 266 -16.31 -8.41 -0.20
CA PRO A 266 -15.65 -9.06 0.93
C PRO A 266 -16.56 -9.09 2.17
N ASP A 267 -16.16 -9.89 3.17
CA ASP A 267 -16.83 -9.92 4.47
C ASP A 267 -16.25 -8.89 5.44
N LEU A 268 -14.92 -8.67 5.34
CA LEU A 268 -14.17 -7.67 6.10
C LEU A 268 -13.26 -6.88 5.17
N ILE A 269 -13.04 -5.61 5.49
CA ILE A 269 -12.17 -4.69 4.77
C ILE A 269 -11.21 -4.03 5.76
N CYS A 270 -9.92 -4.01 5.45
CA CYS A 270 -8.91 -3.25 6.16
C CYS A 270 -8.57 -1.98 5.37
N LEU A 271 -8.55 -0.83 6.03
CA LEU A 271 -8.21 0.47 5.46
C LEU A 271 -7.02 1.09 6.20
N GLY A 272 -6.35 2.02 5.56
CA GLY A 272 -5.25 2.78 6.13
C GLY A 272 -4.80 3.89 5.20
N LYS A 273 -3.54 4.33 5.32
CA LYS A 273 -2.90 5.28 4.39
C LYS A 273 -3.78 6.49 4.06
N VAL A 274 -4.56 6.44 2.97
CA VAL A 274 -5.39 7.55 2.47
C VAL A 274 -6.38 8.04 3.50
N ILE A 275 -7.01 7.13 4.28
CA ILE A 275 -8.00 7.51 5.30
C ILE A 275 -7.41 8.32 6.47
N GLY A 276 -6.08 8.34 6.59
CA GLY A 276 -5.36 9.17 7.56
C GLY A 276 -4.88 10.50 6.99
N GLY A 277 -4.94 10.70 5.66
CA GLY A 277 -4.51 11.94 5.01
C GLY A 277 -3.04 12.32 5.25
N GLY A 278 -2.20 11.35 5.66
CA GLY A 278 -0.79 11.52 6.04
C GLY A 278 -0.52 11.34 7.53
N LEU A 279 -1.54 11.18 8.38
CA LEU A 279 -1.40 10.86 9.80
C LEU A 279 -1.58 9.35 10.04
N PRO A 280 -1.04 8.81 11.17
CA PRO A 280 -1.17 7.40 11.53
C PRO A 280 -2.62 7.03 11.79
N VAL A 281 -3.23 6.28 10.87
CA VAL A 281 -4.58 5.74 10.95
C VAL A 281 -4.64 4.42 10.23
N GLY A 282 -5.36 3.48 10.80
CA GLY A 282 -5.90 2.30 10.16
C GLY A 282 -7.36 2.12 10.57
N ALA A 283 -8.05 1.25 9.90
CA ALA A 283 -9.39 0.83 10.26
C ALA A 283 -9.67 -0.58 9.74
N PHE A 284 -10.55 -1.30 10.40
CA PHE A 284 -11.14 -2.52 9.87
C PHE A 284 -12.64 -2.48 10.10
N GLY A 285 -13.37 -3.09 9.20
CA GLY A 285 -14.82 -3.09 9.25
C GLY A 285 -15.40 -4.10 8.28
N GLY A 286 -16.72 -4.19 8.21
CA GLY A 286 -17.43 -5.11 7.37
C GLY A 286 -18.87 -5.33 7.83
N LYS A 287 -19.40 -6.54 7.61
CA LYS A 287 -20.77 -6.90 7.99
C LYS A 287 -21.00 -6.71 9.48
N LYS A 288 -22.13 -6.10 9.82
CA LYS A 288 -22.53 -5.82 11.21
C LYS A 288 -22.49 -7.07 12.07
N SER A 289 -23.02 -8.18 11.58
CA SER A 289 -23.05 -9.47 12.29
C SER A 289 -21.67 -10.01 12.70
N ILE A 290 -20.62 -9.65 11.96
CA ILE A 290 -19.25 -10.00 12.28
C ILE A 290 -18.66 -8.98 13.24
N MET A 291 -18.84 -7.70 12.96
CA MET A 291 -18.25 -6.60 13.73
C MET A 291 -18.79 -6.50 15.18
N GLU A 292 -20.01 -6.90 15.42
CA GLU A 292 -20.62 -6.91 16.76
C GLU A 292 -19.97 -7.92 17.73
N LEU A 293 -19.12 -8.83 17.25
CA LEU A 293 -18.28 -9.68 18.11
C LEU A 293 -17.14 -8.92 18.79
N ILE A 294 -16.81 -7.69 18.32
CA ILE A 294 -15.76 -6.86 18.93
C ILE A 294 -16.23 -6.25 20.24
N SER A 295 -15.39 -6.35 21.28
CA SER A 295 -15.62 -5.68 22.57
C SER A 295 -15.84 -4.17 22.39
N PRO A 296 -16.81 -3.52 23.11
CA PRO A 296 -17.62 -4.08 24.23
C PRO A 296 -18.91 -4.77 23.80
N SER A 297 -19.30 -4.78 22.53
CA SER A 297 -20.54 -5.45 22.06
C SER A 297 -20.43 -6.97 22.16
N GLY A 298 -19.27 -7.53 21.81
CA GLY A 298 -18.93 -8.94 21.93
C GLY A 298 -17.71 -9.16 22.81
N SER A 299 -17.08 -10.35 22.66
CA SER A 299 -15.95 -10.78 23.50
C SER A 299 -14.58 -10.67 22.81
N VAL A 300 -14.52 -10.38 21.52
CA VAL A 300 -13.25 -10.27 20.78
C VAL A 300 -12.55 -8.96 21.15
N TYR A 301 -11.39 -9.08 21.81
CA TYR A 301 -10.69 -7.92 22.33
C TYR A 301 -9.86 -7.19 21.28
N GLN A 302 -10.04 -5.88 21.20
CA GLN A 302 -9.21 -4.91 20.49
C GLN A 302 -9.27 -3.58 21.24
N ALA A 303 -8.12 -2.93 21.43
CA ALA A 303 -8.03 -1.61 22.06
C ALA A 303 -6.84 -0.83 21.51
N GLY A 304 -6.90 0.50 21.60
CA GLY A 304 -5.80 1.39 21.22
C GLY A 304 -5.97 2.76 21.87
N THR A 305 -4.99 3.20 22.64
CA THR A 305 -5.03 4.49 23.39
C THR A 305 -5.29 5.68 22.48
N LEU A 306 -4.70 5.69 21.27
CA LEU A 306 -4.80 6.80 20.32
C LEU A 306 -5.72 6.49 19.13
N SER A 307 -6.40 5.33 19.13
CA SER A 307 -7.37 5.00 18.10
C SER A 307 -8.51 6.02 18.10
N GLY A 308 -8.81 6.59 16.94
CA GLY A 308 -9.83 7.63 16.82
C GLY A 308 -9.39 9.01 17.34
N ASN A 309 -8.08 9.28 17.51
CA ASN A 309 -7.65 10.59 17.99
C ASN A 309 -8.13 11.73 17.07
N PRO A 310 -8.55 12.87 17.66
CA PRO A 310 -9.27 13.90 16.92
C PRO A 310 -8.47 14.57 15.81
N ILE A 311 -7.13 14.63 15.91
CA ILE A 311 -6.30 15.22 14.85
C ILE A 311 -6.28 14.31 13.63
N ALA A 312 -6.09 13.00 13.84
CA ALA A 312 -6.09 12.04 12.76
C ALA A 312 -7.48 11.91 12.11
N MET A 313 -8.55 11.94 12.92
CA MET A 313 -9.93 11.91 12.39
C MET A 313 -10.25 13.17 11.58
N ALA A 314 -9.88 14.37 12.07
CA ALA A 314 -10.06 15.63 11.33
C ALA A 314 -9.28 15.64 10.00
N CYS A 315 -8.06 15.12 10.00
CA CYS A 315 -7.23 14.98 8.80
C CYS A 315 -7.87 14.02 7.79
N GLY A 316 -8.26 12.84 8.26
CA GLY A 316 -8.91 11.81 7.45
C GLY A 316 -10.22 12.30 6.84
N LEU A 317 -11.10 12.87 7.64
CA LEU A 317 -12.39 13.40 7.19
C LEU A 317 -12.20 14.47 6.11
N ALA A 318 -11.33 15.46 6.34
CA ALA A 318 -11.03 16.51 5.36
C ALA A 318 -10.43 15.92 4.06
N THR A 319 -9.66 14.83 4.15
CA THR A 319 -9.09 14.16 2.97
C THR A 319 -10.18 13.41 2.21
N ILE A 320 -10.97 12.57 2.89
CA ILE A 320 -12.06 11.79 2.28
C ILE A 320 -13.09 12.71 1.62
N ASP A 321 -13.49 13.80 2.27
CA ASP A 321 -14.42 14.79 1.70
C ASP A 321 -13.94 15.41 0.39
N LEU A 322 -12.63 15.54 0.21
CA LEU A 322 -12.06 16.11 -1.01
C LEU A 322 -11.93 15.06 -2.14
N ILE A 323 -11.46 13.86 -1.80
CA ILE A 323 -11.16 12.83 -2.81
C ILE A 323 -12.40 12.05 -3.28
N THR A 324 -13.51 12.16 -2.55
CA THR A 324 -14.79 11.51 -2.91
C THR A 324 -15.75 12.44 -3.65
N LYS A 325 -15.31 13.65 -3.99
CA LYS A 325 -16.06 14.54 -4.90
C LYS A 325 -16.14 13.92 -6.28
N ASP A 326 -17.25 14.24 -6.96
CA ASP A 326 -17.46 13.78 -8.33
C ASP A 326 -16.25 14.11 -9.22
N ASP A 327 -15.86 13.14 -10.02
CA ASP A 327 -14.77 13.23 -11.01
C ASP A 327 -13.36 13.52 -10.43
N PHE A 328 -13.13 13.37 -9.11
CA PHE A 328 -11.81 13.65 -8.53
C PHE A 328 -10.72 12.69 -9.05
N LEU A 329 -11.02 11.38 -9.13
CA LEU A 329 -10.01 10.37 -9.47
C LEU A 329 -9.70 10.29 -10.96
N ASN A 330 -10.65 10.55 -11.85
CA ASN A 330 -10.48 10.33 -13.28
C ASN A 330 -9.26 11.09 -13.88
N PRO A 331 -9.06 12.39 -13.62
CA PRO A 331 -7.86 13.07 -14.11
C PRO A 331 -6.55 12.47 -13.57
N VAL A 332 -6.54 11.99 -12.32
CA VAL A 332 -5.36 11.38 -11.71
C VAL A 332 -5.07 10.01 -12.33
N ILE A 333 -6.10 9.24 -12.66
CA ILE A 333 -5.99 7.96 -13.37
C ILE A 333 -5.44 8.16 -14.78
N GLU A 334 -5.94 9.15 -15.53
CA GLU A 334 -5.43 9.48 -16.87
C GLU A 334 -3.97 9.96 -16.83
N ASN A 335 -3.60 10.77 -15.84
CA ASN A 335 -2.21 11.17 -15.62
C ASN A 335 -1.31 9.97 -15.32
N THR A 336 -1.81 9.00 -14.55
CA THR A 336 -1.10 7.75 -14.26
C THR A 336 -0.88 6.93 -15.52
N LYS A 337 -1.92 6.82 -16.36
CA LYS A 337 -1.86 6.15 -17.66
C LYS A 337 -0.85 6.81 -18.59
N SER A 338 -0.90 8.14 -18.71
CA SER A 338 0.04 8.92 -19.54
C SER A 338 1.49 8.71 -19.12
N LEU A 339 1.76 8.64 -17.80
CA LEU A 339 3.09 8.32 -17.27
C LEU A 339 3.52 6.91 -17.68
N CYS A 340 2.68 5.90 -17.47
CA CYS A 340 2.99 4.50 -17.81
C CYS A 340 3.27 4.30 -19.31
N GLU A 341 2.43 4.88 -20.17
CA GLU A 341 2.60 4.84 -21.62
C GLU A 341 3.88 5.57 -22.07
N GLY A 342 4.15 6.74 -21.49
CA GLY A 342 5.35 7.51 -21.76
C GLY A 342 6.64 6.81 -21.37
N LEU A 343 6.68 6.19 -20.18
CA LEU A 343 7.83 5.39 -19.72
C LEU A 343 8.04 4.16 -20.62
N SER A 344 6.98 3.45 -21.00
CA SER A 344 7.05 2.29 -21.89
C SER A 344 7.54 2.68 -23.29
N GLN A 345 7.07 3.81 -23.82
CA GLN A 345 7.53 4.32 -25.13
C GLN A 345 9.00 4.78 -25.04
N ALA A 346 9.41 5.43 -23.96
CA ALA A 346 10.80 5.83 -23.74
C ALA A 346 11.74 4.62 -23.71
N ALA A 347 11.37 3.53 -23.01
CA ALA A 347 12.15 2.30 -22.99
C ALA A 347 12.25 1.64 -24.37
N LYS A 348 11.15 1.62 -25.12
CA LYS A 348 11.08 1.06 -26.48
C LYS A 348 12.02 1.79 -27.45
N ASN A 349 12.18 3.11 -27.34
CA ASN A 349 13.08 3.91 -28.16
C ASN A 349 14.55 3.46 -28.05
N TYR A 350 14.91 2.81 -26.95
CA TYR A 350 16.25 2.29 -26.68
C TYR A 350 16.33 0.75 -26.65
N ASN A 351 15.30 0.06 -27.14
CA ASN A 351 15.23 -1.40 -27.14
C ASN A 351 15.45 -2.03 -25.73
N ILE A 352 14.97 -1.37 -24.68
CA ILE A 352 15.01 -1.89 -23.31
C ILE A 352 13.74 -2.71 -23.04
N SER A 353 13.92 -3.96 -22.60
CA SER A 353 12.81 -4.80 -22.12
C SER A 353 12.22 -4.18 -20.85
N PHE A 354 11.01 -3.63 -20.96
CA PHE A 354 10.38 -2.85 -19.92
C PHE A 354 8.87 -2.89 -20.09
N THR A 355 8.15 -3.08 -18.99
CA THR A 355 6.69 -3.03 -18.98
C THR A 355 6.16 -2.29 -17.76
N THR A 356 4.93 -1.83 -17.83
CA THR A 356 4.24 -1.14 -16.73
C THR A 356 2.91 -1.80 -16.45
N ASN A 357 2.51 -1.80 -15.19
CA ASN A 357 1.15 -2.11 -14.75
C ASN A 357 0.52 -0.87 -14.12
N GLN A 358 -0.82 -0.77 -14.18
CA GLN A 358 -1.61 0.29 -13.55
C GLN A 358 -2.89 -0.26 -12.96
N ALA A 359 -3.28 0.28 -11.80
CA ALA A 359 -4.60 0.09 -11.21
C ALA A 359 -5.04 1.40 -10.53
N GLY A 360 -6.03 2.09 -11.13
CA GLY A 360 -6.40 3.42 -10.68
C GLY A 360 -5.23 4.40 -10.71
N THR A 361 -4.90 4.97 -9.54
CA THR A 361 -3.78 5.91 -9.35
C THR A 361 -2.49 5.25 -8.85
N MET A 362 -2.48 3.92 -8.77
CA MET A 362 -1.31 3.09 -8.49
C MET A 362 -0.70 2.59 -9.79
N TRP A 363 0.62 2.50 -9.82
CA TRP A 363 1.35 2.01 -10.98
C TRP A 363 2.64 1.33 -10.58
N GLY A 364 3.22 0.60 -11.51
CA GLY A 364 4.50 -0.04 -11.32
C GLY A 364 5.22 -0.25 -12.63
N TYR A 365 6.54 -0.49 -12.56
CA TYR A 365 7.37 -0.75 -13.72
C TYR A 365 8.33 -1.90 -13.47
N PHE A 366 8.65 -2.61 -14.54
CA PHE A 366 9.42 -3.84 -14.50
C PHE A 366 10.42 -3.87 -15.66
N PHE A 367 11.67 -4.19 -15.36
CA PHE A 367 12.65 -4.56 -16.38
C PHE A 367 12.47 -6.03 -16.72
N SER A 368 11.52 -6.31 -17.59
CA SER A 368 11.07 -7.67 -17.94
C SER A 368 10.75 -7.77 -19.42
N THR A 369 10.86 -8.96 -19.99
CA THR A 369 10.40 -9.29 -21.34
C THR A 369 8.91 -9.61 -21.41
N GLU A 370 8.28 -9.80 -20.27
CA GLU A 370 6.84 -10.07 -20.18
C GLU A 370 6.01 -8.87 -20.63
N ALA A 371 4.99 -9.10 -21.42
CA ALA A 371 4.05 -8.06 -21.84
C ALA A 371 3.24 -7.49 -20.65
N LYS A 372 2.98 -8.34 -19.65
CA LYS A 372 2.41 -7.98 -18.34
C LYS A 372 3.03 -8.87 -17.27
N VAL A 373 3.34 -8.29 -16.13
CA VAL A 373 3.78 -9.03 -14.95
C VAL A 373 2.56 -9.30 -14.08
N THR A 374 2.27 -10.56 -13.78
CA THR A 374 1.05 -10.99 -13.10
C THR A 374 1.30 -11.91 -11.90
N SER A 375 2.55 -12.36 -11.68
CA SER A 375 2.90 -13.29 -10.61
C SER A 375 4.15 -12.86 -9.87
N TYR A 376 4.34 -13.41 -8.67
CA TYR A 376 5.54 -13.19 -7.87
C TYR A 376 6.80 -13.69 -8.56
N ASP A 377 6.75 -14.86 -9.21
CA ASP A 377 7.89 -15.42 -9.96
C ASP A 377 8.35 -14.50 -11.09
N GLN A 378 7.41 -13.89 -11.82
CA GLN A 378 7.74 -12.93 -12.87
C GLN A 378 8.38 -11.66 -12.29
N VAL A 379 7.94 -11.20 -11.10
CA VAL A 379 8.59 -10.07 -10.40
C VAL A 379 10.01 -10.43 -9.99
N MET A 380 10.23 -11.65 -9.46
CA MET A 380 11.56 -12.14 -9.06
C MET A 380 12.51 -12.32 -10.25
N ALA A 381 11.99 -12.59 -11.43
CA ALA A 381 12.76 -12.72 -12.66
C ALA A 381 13.17 -11.39 -13.32
N CYS A 382 12.70 -10.25 -12.79
CA CYS A 382 13.04 -8.92 -13.32
C CYS A 382 14.53 -8.57 -13.13
N ASP A 383 15.08 -7.79 -14.08
CA ASP A 383 16.46 -7.33 -14.07
C ASP A 383 16.67 -6.24 -12.98
N THR A 384 17.14 -6.68 -11.81
CA THR A 384 17.37 -5.80 -10.66
C THR A 384 18.56 -4.85 -10.85
N ASP A 385 19.54 -5.16 -11.71
CA ASP A 385 20.70 -4.30 -11.94
C ASP A 385 20.32 -3.14 -12.87
N LYS A 386 19.54 -3.40 -13.91
CA LYS A 386 18.94 -2.33 -14.72
C LYS A 386 18.03 -1.44 -13.87
N PHE A 387 17.23 -2.04 -12.97
CA PHE A 387 16.41 -1.28 -12.02
C PHE A 387 17.25 -0.31 -11.19
N LYS A 388 18.34 -0.76 -10.57
CA LYS A 388 19.24 0.08 -9.74
C LYS A 388 19.83 1.24 -10.55
N ARG A 389 20.38 0.95 -11.74
CA ARG A 389 20.97 1.96 -12.63
C ARG A 389 19.93 3.00 -13.06
N PHE A 390 18.73 2.56 -13.44
CA PHE A 390 17.61 3.42 -13.80
C PHE A 390 17.18 4.30 -12.62
N TYR A 391 16.96 3.69 -11.44
CA TYR A 391 16.59 4.39 -10.22
C TYR A 391 17.53 5.56 -9.90
N HIS A 392 18.85 5.30 -9.87
CA HIS A 392 19.83 6.35 -9.59
C HIS A 392 19.85 7.44 -10.65
N SER A 393 19.75 7.06 -11.93
CA SER A 393 19.67 8.04 -13.01
C SER A 393 18.44 8.95 -12.90
N MET A 394 17.27 8.40 -12.52
CA MET A 394 16.05 9.18 -12.27
C MET A 394 16.23 10.09 -11.04
N LEU A 395 16.77 9.54 -9.94
CA LEU A 395 17.04 10.30 -8.72
C LEU A 395 17.96 11.50 -9.00
N ASP A 396 19.04 11.31 -9.76
CA ASP A 396 19.98 12.36 -10.13
C ASP A 396 19.33 13.47 -10.96
N GLN A 397 18.30 13.11 -11.73
CA GLN A 397 17.53 14.06 -12.52
C GLN A 397 16.36 14.70 -11.74
N GLY A 398 16.20 14.41 -10.44
CA GLY A 398 15.15 15.03 -9.63
C GLY A 398 13.80 14.33 -9.71
N VAL A 399 13.78 13.05 -10.04
CA VAL A 399 12.59 12.20 -9.98
C VAL A 399 12.80 11.15 -8.89
N TYR A 400 11.89 11.10 -7.90
CA TYR A 400 11.98 10.21 -6.76
C TYR A 400 11.00 9.06 -6.89
N PHE A 401 11.49 7.92 -7.37
CA PHE A 401 10.78 6.65 -7.40
C PHE A 401 11.05 5.83 -6.13
N ALA A 402 10.35 4.71 -5.98
CA ALA A 402 10.58 3.81 -4.85
C ALA A 402 11.98 3.17 -4.94
N PRO A 403 12.77 3.16 -3.83
CA PRO A 403 14.11 2.60 -3.79
C PRO A 403 14.12 1.07 -3.67
N ALA A 404 13.14 0.39 -4.27
CA ALA A 404 13.04 -1.07 -4.34
C ALA A 404 12.12 -1.46 -5.50
N SER A 405 12.50 -2.52 -6.24
CA SER A 405 11.72 -3.03 -7.39
C SER A 405 10.39 -3.67 -7.00
N PHE A 406 10.18 -3.93 -5.70
CA PHE A 406 8.97 -4.52 -5.15
C PHE A 406 7.92 -3.50 -4.70
N GLU A 407 8.14 -2.22 -4.89
CA GLU A 407 7.25 -1.17 -4.39
C GLU A 407 6.50 -0.49 -5.54
N ALA A 408 5.20 -0.32 -5.35
CA ALA A 408 4.37 0.45 -6.27
C ALA A 408 4.68 1.96 -6.23
N GLY A 409 4.43 2.63 -7.33
CA GLY A 409 4.39 4.09 -7.44
C GLY A 409 2.97 4.63 -7.27
N PHE A 410 2.87 5.92 -6.92
CA PHE A 410 1.59 6.57 -6.63
C PHE A 410 1.50 7.93 -7.30
N MET A 411 0.44 8.13 -8.07
CA MET A 411 0.09 9.43 -8.62
C MET A 411 -0.77 10.21 -7.61
N SER A 412 -0.65 11.53 -7.60
CA SER A 412 -1.51 12.43 -6.83
C SER A 412 -2.16 13.46 -7.73
N SER A 413 -3.23 14.10 -7.25
CA SER A 413 -3.89 15.21 -7.96
C SER A 413 -3.02 16.46 -8.07
N ALA A 414 -1.87 16.49 -7.41
CA ALA A 414 -0.92 17.61 -7.48
C ALA A 414 0.15 17.44 -8.58
N HIS A 415 0.25 16.27 -9.20
CA HIS A 415 1.13 16.08 -10.36
C HIS A 415 0.51 16.76 -11.59
N THR A 416 1.27 17.64 -12.22
CA THR A 416 0.85 18.31 -13.44
C THR A 416 1.31 17.56 -14.69
N LYS A 417 0.78 17.94 -15.84
CA LYS A 417 1.26 17.39 -17.11
C LYS A 417 2.74 17.68 -17.33
N GLU A 418 3.20 18.87 -16.93
CA GLU A 418 4.60 19.26 -17.04
C GLU A 418 5.52 18.39 -16.16
N ASP A 419 5.05 17.94 -14.98
CA ASP A 419 5.79 17.00 -14.14
C ASP A 419 5.93 15.65 -14.82
N ILE A 420 4.86 15.18 -15.48
CA ILE A 420 4.83 13.91 -16.21
C ILE A 420 5.75 13.99 -17.43
N ASP A 421 5.62 15.04 -18.24
CA ASP A 421 6.46 15.25 -19.43
C ASP A 421 7.94 15.32 -19.06
N TYR A 422 8.28 16.05 -17.99
CA TYR A 422 9.64 16.08 -17.43
C TYR A 422 10.14 14.71 -17.02
N THR A 423 9.29 13.92 -16.34
CA THR A 423 9.64 12.57 -15.89
C THR A 423 9.92 11.64 -17.07
N ILE A 424 9.13 11.73 -18.14
CA ILE A 424 9.34 10.96 -19.37
C ILE A 424 10.65 11.38 -20.06
N GLU A 425 10.95 12.68 -20.10
CA GLU A 425 12.24 13.18 -20.64
C GLU A 425 13.43 12.66 -19.82
N ALA A 426 13.32 12.68 -18.49
CA ALA A 426 14.34 12.12 -17.60
C ALA A 426 14.52 10.61 -17.85
N ALA A 427 13.42 9.88 -18.03
CA ALA A 427 13.47 8.45 -18.33
C ALA A 427 14.13 8.14 -19.69
N ASN A 428 13.87 8.94 -20.74
CA ASN A 428 14.60 8.79 -22.02
C ASN A 428 16.11 8.89 -21.83
N LYS A 429 16.60 9.85 -21.04
CA LYS A 429 18.03 9.98 -20.73
C LYS A 429 18.56 8.79 -19.93
N ALA A 430 17.76 8.30 -18.96
CA ALA A 430 18.11 7.15 -18.15
C ALA A 430 18.19 5.86 -18.99
N PHE A 431 17.21 5.61 -19.89
CA PHE A 431 17.23 4.44 -20.76
C PHE A 431 18.36 4.50 -21.79
N SER A 432 18.68 5.69 -22.34
CA SER A 432 19.88 5.86 -23.20
C SER A 432 21.17 5.45 -22.48
N ALA A 433 21.32 5.79 -21.21
CA ALA A 433 22.48 5.42 -20.40
C ALA A 433 22.54 3.91 -20.03
N LEU A 434 21.44 3.17 -20.16
CA LEU A 434 21.40 1.73 -19.92
C LEU A 434 21.88 0.90 -21.12
N GLN A 435 22.01 1.49 -22.32
CA GLN A 435 22.55 0.82 -23.51
C GLN A 435 24.08 0.61 -23.45
N ASN A 436 24.74 1.42 -22.62
CA ASN A 436 26.18 1.36 -22.38
C ASN A 436 26.46 0.63 -21.04
#